data_e1283b2bb5efc0cc7688d3c8733268fc
#
_entry.id   e1283b2bb5efc0cc7688d3c8733268fc
#
_cell.length_a   1.000
_cell.length_b   1.000
_cell.length_c   1.000
_cell.angle_alpha   90.00
_cell.angle_beta   90.00
_cell.angle_gamma   90.00
#
_symmetry.space_group_name_H-M   'P 1'
#
loop_
_entity.id
_entity.type
_entity.pdbx_description
1 polymer ?
#
loop_
_entity_poly.entity_id
_entity_poly.type
_entity_poly.pdbx_seq_one_letter_code
_entity_poly.pdbx_strand_id
1 'polypeptide(L)'
;MKIKKIMVVLGMLASIGMVLAACGGNSDGDQAAEGNKQITVSSKNFTENVILAHMMAELIEAKTDIKVTRTVNLGGSNVVWNALKNNEVQLFPDYTGTIVANYYQEETGTSEESLSKTRELLKADNLAFLEPFGMNNTYTLAVTKETADQYNLKTFSDLAKVSDEMTLGVEFEFLDRDDGYPGIQKLYDMNFKDSKGMDHGIMYQAIEKGETDVTNAYATDAQIIVHNLVILEDDKQFFPPYDGGPVIRQDTLDQYPELEDVLNLLKGQITDAEMQELNAQVDMEGLKEDDVARDFLVKKGLIEG
;
A
#
# COMPACT_ATOMS: atom_id res chain seq x y z
N MET A 1 -50.08 34.27 30.22
CA MET A 1 -51.14 33.99 31.20
C MET A 1 -50.83 32.68 31.89
N LYS A 2 -50.39 32.78 33.18
CA LYS A 2 -50.56 31.85 34.30
C LYS A 2 -50.04 30.40 34.16
N ILE A 3 -48.87 30.02 34.78
CA ILE A 3 -48.65 29.71 36.21
C ILE A 3 -49.38 28.40 36.66
N LYS A 4 -48.55 27.41 37.09
CA LYS A 4 -48.46 26.70 38.40
C LYS A 4 -47.74 25.36 38.19
N LYS A 5 -46.53 25.10 38.71
CA LYS A 5 -46.10 24.79 40.09
C LYS A 5 -46.91 23.70 40.77
N ILE A 6 -46.16 22.67 41.24
CA ILE A 6 -46.19 22.00 42.55
C ILE A 6 -45.43 20.65 42.34
N MET A 7 -44.31 20.32 42.82
CA MET A 7 -43.61 20.08 44.08
C MET A 7 -44.32 19.21 45.10
N VAL A 8 -43.78 18.02 45.46
CA VAL A 8 -43.80 17.25 46.71
C VAL A 8 -42.88 16.04 46.52
N VAL A 9 -41.72 15.84 47.06
CA VAL A 9 -41.09 15.80 48.40
C VAL A 9 -41.41 14.50 49.20
N LEU A 10 -40.30 13.80 49.52
CA LEU A 10 -39.94 13.05 50.74
C LEU A 10 -40.34 11.59 50.93
N GLY A 11 -39.38 10.85 51.39
CA GLY A 11 -39.38 9.77 52.39
C GLY A 11 -38.44 8.65 52.07
N MET A 12 -37.19 8.62 52.58
CA MET A 12 -36.68 8.06 53.85
C MET A 12 -36.97 6.54 53.97
N LEU A 13 -36.10 5.62 54.32
CA LEU A 13 -34.94 5.50 55.21
C LEU A 13 -34.36 4.08 55.02
N ALA A 14 -33.06 3.99 54.95
CA ALA A 14 -32.10 3.14 55.63
C ALA A 14 -32.47 1.69 56.05
N SER A 15 -31.59 0.77 55.66
CA SER A 15 -31.18 -0.34 56.57
C SER A 15 -29.76 -0.77 56.22
N ILE A 16 -28.90 -0.58 57.20
CA ILE A 16 -27.51 -1.05 57.38
C ILE A 16 -27.53 -2.56 57.60
N GLY A 17 -26.63 -3.25 56.93
CA GLY A 17 -26.33 -4.66 57.18
C GLY A 17 -24.88 -4.99 56.85
N MET A 18 -23.97 -4.67 57.79
CA MET A 18 -22.58 -5.13 57.80
C MET A 18 -22.56 -6.62 58.18
N VAL A 19 -21.94 -7.44 57.33
CA VAL A 19 -21.36 -8.71 57.81
C VAL A 19 -19.93 -8.78 57.28
N LEU A 20 -18.99 -8.58 58.20
CA LEU A 20 -17.60 -8.96 58.07
C LEU A 20 -17.51 -10.47 58.30
N ALA A 21 -16.93 -11.19 57.36
CA ALA A 21 -16.29 -12.46 57.63
C ALA A 21 -14.98 -12.49 56.86
N ALA A 22 -13.93 -12.55 57.63
CA ALA A 22 -12.53 -12.56 57.22
C ALA A 22 -12.08 -13.98 56.90
N CYS A 23 -10.93 -14.03 56.22
CA CYS A 23 -9.90 -15.06 56.14
C CYS A 23 -9.99 -16.11 55.07
N GLY A 24 -8.91 -16.10 54.31
CA GLY A 24 -8.36 -17.27 53.68
C GLY A 24 -7.66 -16.92 52.37
N GLY A 25 -6.35 -16.68 52.46
CA GLY A 25 -5.49 -16.35 51.34
C GLY A 25 -5.50 -17.38 50.20
N ASN A 26 -5.21 -16.96 49.05
CA ASN A 26 -4.00 -17.32 48.34
C ASN A 26 -3.86 -16.39 47.12
N SER A 27 -2.68 -15.84 46.98
CA SER A 27 -2.15 -15.33 45.76
C SER A 27 -2.43 -16.29 44.61
N ASP A 28 -2.86 -15.76 43.47
CA ASP A 28 -2.19 -16.03 42.22
C ASP A 28 -2.96 -15.40 41.08
N GLY A 29 -2.21 -14.80 40.26
CA GLY A 29 -2.59 -14.52 38.86
C GLY A 29 -3.11 -13.12 38.64
N ASP A 30 -2.17 -12.22 38.38
CA ASP A 30 -2.37 -11.22 37.35
C ASP A 30 -2.88 -11.92 36.10
N GLN A 31 -4.16 -12.13 36.02
CA GLN A 31 -4.83 -12.15 34.72
C GLN A 31 -4.92 -10.69 34.32
N ALA A 32 -3.82 -10.19 33.70
CA ALA A 32 -3.93 -9.09 32.79
C ALA A 32 -5.14 -9.44 31.91
N ALA A 33 -6.15 -8.60 31.90
CA ALA A 33 -7.24 -8.72 30.99
C ALA A 33 -6.56 -8.86 29.59
N GLU A 34 -6.74 -10.02 28.95
CA GLU A 34 -6.37 -10.21 27.55
C GLU A 34 -7.18 -9.19 26.77
N GLY A 35 -6.64 -7.99 26.64
CA GLY A 35 -7.15 -6.98 25.75
C GLY A 35 -7.14 -7.60 24.37
N ASN A 36 -8.27 -7.58 23.70
CA ASN A 36 -8.45 -8.13 22.36
C ASN A 36 -7.37 -7.48 21.47
N LYS A 37 -6.23 -8.16 21.24
CA LYS A 37 -5.14 -7.67 20.41
C LYS A 37 -5.68 -7.50 19.00
N GLN A 38 -5.61 -6.30 18.47
CA GLN A 38 -6.17 -5.98 17.16
C GLN A 38 -5.37 -4.87 16.49
N ILE A 39 -5.14 -5.02 15.17
CA ILE A 39 -4.58 -3.99 14.30
C ILE A 39 -5.39 -3.89 13.02
N THR A 40 -5.25 -2.78 12.30
CA THR A 40 -5.82 -2.58 10.97
C THR A 40 -4.70 -2.56 9.94
N VAL A 41 -4.81 -3.44 8.94
CA VAL A 41 -3.97 -3.47 7.73
C VAL A 41 -4.74 -2.84 6.58
N SER A 42 -4.07 -2.00 5.81
CA SER A 42 -4.66 -1.32 4.65
C SER A 42 -3.87 -1.55 3.37
N SER A 43 -4.41 -1.07 2.26
CA SER A 43 -3.73 -1.05 0.97
C SER A 43 -4.08 0.19 0.15
N LYS A 44 -3.24 0.47 -0.84
CA LYS A 44 -3.57 1.33 -1.95
C LYS A 44 -4.61 0.65 -2.86
N ASN A 45 -5.09 1.37 -3.88
CA ASN A 45 -6.20 0.96 -4.75
C ASN A 45 -5.75 0.26 -6.05
N PHE A 46 -4.77 -0.64 -5.97
CA PHE A 46 -4.34 -1.48 -7.08
C PHE A 46 -3.99 -2.90 -6.60
N THR A 47 -4.12 -3.86 -7.50
CA THR A 47 -4.13 -5.30 -7.23
C THR A 47 -2.94 -5.78 -6.40
N GLU A 48 -1.71 -5.45 -6.81
CA GLU A 48 -0.49 -5.84 -6.09
C GLU A 48 -0.52 -5.41 -4.63
N ASN A 49 -0.88 -4.15 -4.37
CA ASN A 49 -0.86 -3.62 -3.02
C ASN A 49 -1.94 -4.26 -2.14
N VAL A 50 -3.08 -4.64 -2.73
CA VAL A 50 -4.14 -5.39 -2.04
C VAL A 50 -3.66 -6.80 -1.70
N ILE A 51 -3.04 -7.51 -2.65
CA ILE A 51 -2.47 -8.85 -2.41
C ILE A 51 -1.43 -8.82 -1.28
N LEU A 52 -0.49 -7.86 -1.32
CA LEU A 52 0.54 -7.70 -0.29
C LEU A 52 -0.05 -7.41 1.10
N ALA A 53 -1.10 -6.59 1.16
CA ALA A 53 -1.82 -6.33 2.42
C ALA A 53 -2.50 -7.59 2.96
N HIS A 54 -3.11 -8.41 2.11
CA HIS A 54 -3.67 -9.70 2.51
C HIS A 54 -2.58 -10.67 2.97
N MET A 55 -1.42 -10.76 2.29
CA MET A 55 -0.29 -11.58 2.73
C MET A 55 0.17 -11.22 4.14
N MET A 56 0.33 -9.93 4.42
CA MET A 56 0.72 -9.47 5.76
C MET A 56 -0.34 -9.82 6.80
N ALA A 57 -1.62 -9.60 6.49
CA ALA A 57 -2.73 -9.91 7.40
C ALA A 57 -2.84 -11.41 7.70
N GLU A 58 -2.81 -12.27 6.68
CA GLU A 58 -2.83 -13.73 6.83
C GLU A 58 -1.66 -14.24 7.66
N LEU A 59 -0.46 -13.69 7.41
CA LEU A 59 0.75 -14.09 8.13
C LEU A 59 0.67 -13.72 9.62
N ILE A 60 0.18 -12.52 9.95
CA ILE A 60 -0.02 -12.08 11.34
C ILE A 60 -1.02 -13.00 12.05
N GLU A 61 -2.17 -13.26 11.46
CA GLU A 61 -3.21 -14.12 12.06
C GLU A 61 -2.77 -15.58 12.19
N ALA A 62 -1.94 -16.07 11.26
CA ALA A 62 -1.41 -17.44 11.30
C ALA A 62 -0.29 -17.63 12.35
N LYS A 63 0.46 -16.58 12.69
CA LYS A 63 1.64 -16.67 13.57
C LYS A 63 1.45 -16.03 14.94
N THR A 64 0.36 -15.29 15.15
CA THR A 64 0.10 -14.58 16.40
C THR A 64 -1.37 -14.74 16.83
N ASP A 65 -1.71 -14.21 18.00
CA ASP A 65 -3.09 -14.08 18.50
C ASP A 65 -3.72 -12.71 18.18
N ILE A 66 -3.04 -11.90 17.35
CA ILE A 66 -3.50 -10.58 16.93
C ILE A 66 -4.56 -10.73 15.84
N LYS A 67 -5.73 -10.13 16.05
CA LYS A 67 -6.78 -10.04 15.02
C LYS A 67 -6.48 -8.91 14.07
N VAL A 68 -6.68 -9.15 12.77
CA VAL A 68 -6.43 -8.17 11.74
C VAL A 68 -7.72 -7.72 11.08
N THR A 69 -8.02 -6.43 11.20
CA THR A 69 -9.03 -5.78 10.37
C THR A 69 -8.39 -5.40 9.05
N ARG A 70 -8.99 -5.80 7.93
CA ARG A 70 -8.53 -5.47 6.59
C ARG A 70 -9.35 -4.31 6.03
N THR A 71 -8.71 -3.15 5.83
CA THR A 71 -9.30 -1.98 5.17
C THR A 71 -8.55 -1.72 3.87
N VAL A 72 -8.64 -2.69 2.96
CA VAL A 72 -7.94 -2.66 1.68
C VAL A 72 -8.61 -1.74 0.67
N ASN A 73 -7.90 -1.38 -0.40
CA ASN A 73 -8.38 -0.52 -1.49
C ASN A 73 -8.86 0.86 -0.98
N LEU A 74 -8.10 1.45 -0.03
CA LEU A 74 -8.51 2.70 0.64
C LEU A 74 -8.38 3.94 -0.28
N GLY A 75 -7.46 3.92 -1.22
CA GLY A 75 -7.18 5.01 -2.16
C GLY A 75 -5.73 5.04 -2.61
N GLY A 76 -5.33 6.10 -3.29
CA GLY A 76 -3.94 6.32 -3.71
C GLY A 76 -2.99 6.56 -2.53
N SER A 77 -1.70 6.69 -2.85
CA SER A 77 -0.59 6.78 -1.88
C SER A 77 -0.83 7.76 -0.75
N ASN A 78 -1.23 9.00 -1.06
CA ASN A 78 -1.45 10.03 -0.04
C ASN A 78 -2.63 9.74 0.89
N VAL A 79 -3.65 9.00 0.43
CA VAL A 79 -4.82 8.63 1.24
C VAL A 79 -4.40 7.64 2.32
N VAL A 80 -3.73 6.55 1.93
CA VAL A 80 -3.28 5.50 2.87
C VAL A 80 -2.21 6.05 3.82
N TRP A 81 -1.28 6.87 3.31
CA TRP A 81 -0.27 7.54 4.11
C TRP A 81 -0.87 8.40 5.23
N ASN A 82 -1.87 9.21 4.91
CA ASN A 82 -2.57 10.02 5.91
C ASN A 82 -3.32 9.16 6.93
N ALA A 83 -3.96 8.08 6.50
CA ALA A 83 -4.63 7.14 7.40
C ALA A 83 -3.64 6.48 8.39
N LEU A 84 -2.43 6.10 7.93
CA LEU A 84 -1.36 5.59 8.79
C LEU A 84 -0.90 6.65 9.81
N LYS A 85 -0.64 7.87 9.36
CA LYS A 85 -0.19 8.96 10.24
C LYS A 85 -1.24 9.35 11.29
N ASN A 86 -2.51 9.26 10.92
CA ASN A 86 -3.64 9.52 11.82
C ASN A 86 -4.00 8.34 12.73
N ASN A 87 -3.27 7.22 12.64
CA ASN A 87 -3.56 5.98 13.37
C ASN A 87 -4.93 5.36 13.06
N GLU A 88 -5.47 5.62 11.86
CA GLU A 88 -6.68 4.97 11.35
C GLU A 88 -6.36 3.56 10.83
N VAL A 89 -5.14 3.37 10.35
CA VAL A 89 -4.52 2.07 10.02
C VAL A 89 -3.14 1.99 10.68
N GLN A 90 -2.66 0.77 10.97
CA GLN A 90 -1.39 0.57 11.65
C GLN A 90 -0.29 0.04 10.73
N LEU A 91 -0.67 -0.59 9.63
CA LEU A 91 0.23 -1.28 8.71
C LEU A 91 -0.30 -1.23 7.29
N PHE A 92 0.56 -0.98 6.31
CA PHE A 92 0.27 -1.20 4.89
C PHE A 92 1.56 -1.45 4.08
N PRO A 93 1.50 -2.09 2.90
CA PRO A 93 2.67 -2.23 2.03
C PRO A 93 2.92 -0.95 1.25
N ASP A 94 4.16 -0.47 1.24
CA ASP A 94 4.57 0.69 0.45
C ASP A 94 5.96 0.49 -0.15
N TYR A 95 6.44 1.48 -0.89
CA TYR A 95 7.64 1.40 -1.72
C TYR A 95 8.63 2.50 -1.36
N THR A 96 9.93 2.16 -1.35
CA THR A 96 11.01 3.08 -0.99
C THR A 96 10.98 4.37 -1.80
N GLY A 97 10.82 4.27 -3.13
CA GLY A 97 10.73 5.44 -4.02
C GLY A 97 9.54 6.35 -3.68
N THR A 98 8.36 5.78 -3.44
CA THR A 98 7.18 6.55 -3.03
C THR A 98 7.43 7.30 -1.72
N ILE A 99 8.02 6.63 -0.75
CA ILE A 99 8.28 7.24 0.56
C ILE A 99 9.25 8.40 0.41
N VAL A 100 10.40 8.18 -0.20
CA VAL A 100 11.44 9.21 -0.32
C VAL A 100 10.99 10.36 -1.23
N ALA A 101 10.56 10.07 -2.46
CA ALA A 101 10.28 11.09 -3.45
C ALA A 101 8.90 11.76 -3.26
N ASN A 102 7.84 11.00 -2.97
CA ASN A 102 6.48 11.56 -2.90
C ASN A 102 6.14 12.13 -1.52
N TYR A 103 6.39 11.39 -0.42
CA TYR A 103 5.96 11.87 0.90
C TYR A 103 6.94 12.87 1.53
N TYR A 104 8.24 12.65 1.35
CA TYR A 104 9.26 13.52 1.93
C TYR A 104 9.90 14.49 0.93
N GLN A 105 9.64 14.34 -0.37
CA GLN A 105 10.16 15.21 -1.43
C GLN A 105 11.70 15.31 -1.42
N GLU A 106 12.34 14.18 -1.21
CA GLU A 106 13.78 14.03 -1.12
C GLU A 106 14.33 13.28 -2.34
N GLU A 107 15.61 13.50 -2.66
CA GLU A 107 16.28 12.77 -3.73
C GLU A 107 16.46 11.29 -3.35
N THR A 108 16.21 10.42 -4.30
CA THR A 108 16.44 8.97 -4.23
C THR A 108 17.83 8.63 -4.76
N GLY A 109 18.28 7.40 -4.51
CA GLY A 109 19.55 6.87 -5.00
C GLY A 109 19.39 5.42 -5.49
N THR A 110 20.40 4.61 -5.29
CA THR A 110 20.34 3.15 -5.49
C THR A 110 19.30 2.53 -4.53
N SER A 111 18.90 1.28 -4.74
CA SER A 111 17.99 0.56 -3.82
C SER A 111 18.50 0.58 -2.38
N GLU A 112 19.78 0.37 -2.15
CA GLU A 112 20.38 0.39 -0.80
C GLU A 112 20.33 1.79 -0.18
N GLU A 113 20.66 2.84 -0.94
CA GLU A 113 20.61 4.23 -0.48
C GLU A 113 19.17 4.66 -0.20
N SER A 114 18.24 4.34 -1.09
CA SER A 114 16.81 4.64 -0.95
C SER A 114 16.19 3.91 0.25
N LEU A 115 16.53 2.65 0.49
CA LEU A 115 16.10 1.88 1.66
C LEU A 115 16.63 2.49 2.97
N SER A 116 17.92 2.84 3.00
CA SER A 116 18.54 3.48 4.17
C SER A 116 17.88 4.81 4.49
N LYS A 117 17.63 5.62 3.45
CA LYS A 117 16.99 6.93 3.58
C LYS A 117 15.52 6.80 4.00
N THR A 118 14.79 5.83 3.44
CA THR A 118 13.42 5.50 3.86
C THR A 118 13.34 5.24 5.37
N ARG A 119 14.23 4.38 5.89
CA ARG A 119 14.26 4.03 7.32
C ARG A 119 14.60 5.24 8.21
N GLU A 120 15.51 6.11 7.76
CA GLU A 120 15.86 7.35 8.47
C GLU A 120 14.67 8.31 8.55
N LEU A 121 14.02 8.58 7.41
CA LEU A 121 12.91 9.51 7.32
C LEU A 121 11.69 9.03 8.14
N LEU A 122 11.33 7.77 8.02
CA LEU A 122 10.19 7.18 8.74
C LEU A 122 10.38 7.20 10.25
N LYS A 123 11.61 6.99 10.72
CA LYS A 123 11.92 7.03 12.16
C LYS A 123 11.59 8.39 12.78
N ALA A 124 11.76 9.49 12.04
CA ALA A 124 11.42 10.82 12.51
C ALA A 124 9.91 11.01 12.74
N ASP A 125 9.08 10.27 12.00
CA ASP A 125 7.61 10.30 12.08
C ASP A 125 7.02 9.15 12.93
N ASN A 126 7.84 8.48 13.73
CA ASN A 126 7.43 7.32 14.56
C ASN A 126 6.85 6.17 13.73
N LEU A 127 7.44 5.93 12.56
CA LEU A 127 7.12 4.87 11.63
C LEU A 127 8.36 3.99 11.36
N ALA A 128 8.15 2.78 10.89
CA ALA A 128 9.20 1.87 10.50
C ALA A 128 8.92 1.26 9.10
N PHE A 129 10.00 1.07 8.31
CA PHE A 129 10.00 0.23 7.12
C PHE A 129 10.78 -1.03 7.44
N LEU A 130 10.11 -2.17 7.41
CA LEU A 130 10.71 -3.46 7.74
C LEU A 130 11.56 -4.00 6.57
N GLU A 131 11.81 -5.30 6.54
CA GLU A 131 12.61 -5.87 5.47
C GLU A 131 11.83 -5.93 4.14
N PRO A 132 12.46 -5.55 3.00
CA PRO A 132 11.82 -5.58 1.70
C PRO A 132 11.35 -6.97 1.27
N PHE A 133 10.24 -7.05 0.56
CA PHE A 133 9.66 -8.29 0.05
C PHE A 133 10.55 -8.99 -0.98
N GLY A 134 11.37 -8.24 -1.74
CA GLY A 134 12.30 -8.73 -2.75
C GLY A 134 11.97 -8.30 -4.17
N MET A 135 10.82 -7.66 -4.39
CA MET A 135 10.37 -7.13 -5.68
C MET A 135 10.58 -5.62 -5.76
N ASN A 136 10.75 -5.13 -6.97
CA ASN A 136 10.90 -3.72 -7.29
C ASN A 136 9.81 -3.30 -8.30
N ASN A 137 8.82 -2.57 -7.84
CA ASN A 137 7.68 -2.14 -8.64
C ASN A 137 7.92 -0.73 -9.25
N THR A 138 8.95 -0.61 -10.08
CA THR A 138 9.27 0.70 -10.70
C THR A 138 8.21 1.12 -11.70
N TYR A 139 7.98 2.42 -11.79
CA TYR A 139 7.19 3.02 -12.85
C TYR A 139 7.86 2.87 -14.23
N THR A 140 7.04 2.81 -15.26
CA THR A 140 7.45 2.97 -16.66
C THR A 140 6.35 3.65 -17.46
N LEU A 141 6.64 4.00 -18.72
CA LEU A 141 5.64 4.38 -19.70
C LEU A 141 5.50 3.28 -20.75
N ALA A 142 4.26 3.00 -21.11
CA ALA A 142 3.93 1.99 -22.10
C ALA A 142 3.02 2.56 -23.20
N VAL A 143 3.17 2.00 -24.39
CA VAL A 143 2.38 2.30 -25.58
C VAL A 143 1.89 1.01 -26.23
N THR A 144 0.90 1.06 -27.11
CA THR A 144 0.56 -0.11 -27.91
C THR A 144 1.69 -0.46 -28.88
N LYS A 145 1.77 -1.73 -29.29
CA LYS A 145 2.75 -2.16 -30.28
C LYS A 145 2.59 -1.39 -31.59
N GLU A 146 1.36 -1.07 -31.98
CA GLU A 146 1.07 -0.27 -33.19
C GLU A 146 1.66 1.13 -33.09
N THR A 147 1.47 1.81 -31.95
CA THR A 147 2.05 3.14 -31.68
C THR A 147 3.57 3.09 -31.65
N ALA A 148 4.16 2.08 -31.00
CA ALA A 148 5.62 1.90 -30.95
C ALA A 148 6.22 1.72 -32.35
N ASP A 149 5.61 0.88 -33.19
CA ASP A 149 6.06 0.61 -34.56
C ASP A 149 5.86 1.87 -35.47
N GLN A 150 4.73 2.56 -35.35
CA GLN A 150 4.39 3.74 -36.16
C GLN A 150 5.40 4.88 -35.97
N TYR A 151 5.76 5.16 -34.72
CA TYR A 151 6.66 6.25 -34.33
C TYR A 151 8.09 5.80 -34.07
N ASN A 152 8.39 4.49 -34.19
CA ASN A 152 9.68 3.88 -33.88
C ASN A 152 10.15 4.20 -32.44
N LEU A 153 9.23 4.08 -31.48
CA LEU A 153 9.48 4.39 -30.07
C LEU A 153 10.21 3.25 -29.37
N LYS A 154 11.27 3.58 -28.64
CA LYS A 154 12.03 2.63 -27.80
C LYS A 154 12.30 3.19 -26.41
N THR A 155 12.50 4.51 -26.34
CA THR A 155 12.90 5.21 -25.12
C THR A 155 11.94 6.36 -24.81
N PHE A 156 12.00 6.86 -23.59
CA PHE A 156 11.28 8.09 -23.20
C PHE A 156 11.74 9.29 -24.02
N SER A 157 13.05 9.34 -24.37
CA SER A 157 13.56 10.39 -25.25
C SER A 157 13.01 10.31 -26.67
N ASP A 158 12.62 9.12 -27.15
CA ASP A 158 11.92 9.01 -28.44
C ASP A 158 10.47 9.48 -28.33
N LEU A 159 9.77 9.08 -27.25
CA LEU A 159 8.40 9.49 -26.99
C LEU A 159 8.29 11.02 -26.84
N ALA A 160 9.25 11.66 -26.19
CA ALA A 160 9.27 13.11 -25.99
C ALA A 160 9.22 13.91 -27.30
N LYS A 161 9.75 13.36 -28.42
CA LYS A 161 9.77 14.02 -29.71
C LYS A 161 8.42 14.10 -30.40
N VAL A 162 7.45 13.29 -29.98
CA VAL A 162 6.12 13.15 -30.59
C VAL A 162 4.99 13.27 -29.58
N SER A 163 5.31 13.53 -28.33
CA SER A 163 4.33 13.59 -27.22
C SER A 163 3.26 14.66 -27.40
N ASP A 164 3.57 15.76 -28.10
CA ASP A 164 2.64 16.85 -28.40
C ASP A 164 1.51 16.47 -29.40
N GLU A 165 1.62 15.32 -30.05
CA GLU A 165 0.55 14.72 -30.85
C GLU A 165 -0.31 13.71 -30.09
N MET A 166 0.13 13.26 -28.89
CA MET A 166 -0.41 12.12 -28.16
C MET A 166 -1.19 12.52 -26.89
N THR A 167 -2.12 11.65 -26.49
CA THR A 167 -2.88 11.74 -25.26
C THR A 167 -2.31 10.77 -24.23
N LEU A 168 -1.94 11.29 -23.06
CA LEU A 168 -1.49 10.52 -21.90
C LEU A 168 -2.70 10.09 -21.07
N GLY A 169 -2.83 8.79 -20.73
CA GLY A 169 -3.85 8.26 -19.83
C GLY A 169 -3.18 7.56 -18.67
N VAL A 170 -3.26 8.11 -17.47
CA VAL A 170 -2.47 7.66 -16.32
C VAL A 170 -3.29 7.68 -15.03
N GLU A 171 -2.75 7.10 -13.97
CA GLU A 171 -3.35 7.21 -12.64
C GLU A 171 -3.45 8.67 -12.20
N PHE A 172 -4.52 8.98 -11.44
CA PHE A 172 -4.74 10.35 -10.94
C PHE A 172 -3.52 10.91 -10.22
N GLU A 173 -2.91 10.14 -9.31
CA GLU A 173 -1.75 10.61 -8.54
C GLU A 173 -0.49 10.81 -9.39
N PHE A 174 -0.34 10.09 -10.49
CA PHE A 174 0.79 10.23 -11.40
C PHE A 174 0.86 11.61 -12.08
N LEU A 175 -0.30 12.30 -12.21
CA LEU A 175 -0.38 13.65 -12.75
C LEU A 175 0.15 14.72 -11.79
N ASP A 176 0.17 14.44 -10.48
CA ASP A 176 0.44 15.45 -9.46
C ASP A 176 1.76 15.19 -8.69
N ARG A 177 2.34 13.99 -8.79
CA ARG A 177 3.56 13.60 -8.06
C ARG A 177 4.82 14.12 -8.74
N ASP A 178 5.81 14.55 -7.97
CA ASP A 178 7.12 14.96 -8.49
C ASP A 178 7.89 13.80 -9.14
N ASP A 179 7.69 12.58 -8.66
CA ASP A 179 8.18 11.33 -9.26
C ASP A 179 7.22 10.72 -10.31
N GLY A 180 6.30 11.53 -10.82
CA GLY A 180 5.34 11.21 -11.88
C GLY A 180 5.49 12.10 -13.12
N TYR A 181 4.36 12.45 -13.74
CA TYR A 181 4.35 13.23 -14.97
C TYR A 181 5.05 14.60 -14.86
N PRO A 182 4.88 15.40 -13.80
CA PRO A 182 5.59 16.67 -13.67
C PRO A 182 7.12 16.53 -13.75
N GLY A 183 7.67 15.50 -13.14
CA GLY A 183 9.11 15.23 -13.19
C GLY A 183 9.58 14.76 -14.57
N ILE A 184 8.83 13.85 -15.22
CA ILE A 184 9.08 13.42 -16.59
C ILE A 184 9.04 14.61 -17.54
N GLN A 185 8.01 15.44 -17.44
CA GLN A 185 7.84 16.65 -18.25
C GLN A 185 9.08 17.55 -18.15
N LYS A 186 9.56 17.76 -16.94
CA LYS A 186 10.75 18.60 -16.68
C LYS A 186 12.05 17.98 -17.21
N LEU A 187 12.27 16.67 -17.00
CA LEU A 187 13.53 16.02 -17.37
C LEU A 187 13.64 15.72 -18.87
N TYR A 188 12.53 15.28 -19.48
CA TYR A 188 12.48 14.85 -20.87
C TYR A 188 11.96 15.93 -21.82
N ASP A 189 11.48 17.08 -21.31
CA ASP A 189 10.72 18.09 -22.07
C ASP A 189 9.50 17.45 -22.78
N MET A 190 8.84 16.51 -22.09
CA MET A 190 7.76 15.69 -22.62
C MET A 190 6.41 16.35 -22.32
N ASN A 191 5.82 16.95 -23.35
CA ASN A 191 4.58 17.71 -23.23
C ASN A 191 3.49 17.04 -24.07
N PHE A 192 2.56 16.33 -23.45
CA PHE A 192 1.47 15.67 -24.14
C PHE A 192 0.42 16.67 -24.62
N LYS A 193 -0.26 16.36 -25.75
CA LYS A 193 -1.38 17.12 -26.29
C LYS A 193 -2.53 17.24 -25.29
N ASP A 194 -2.79 16.16 -24.56
CA ASP A 194 -3.79 16.05 -23.50
C ASP A 194 -3.35 15.02 -22.46
N SER A 195 -3.81 15.16 -21.22
CA SER A 195 -3.54 14.20 -20.15
C SER A 195 -4.79 13.92 -19.34
N LYS A 196 -5.09 12.64 -19.11
CA LYS A 196 -6.30 12.15 -18.43
C LYS A 196 -5.91 11.31 -17.23
N GLY A 197 -6.39 11.71 -16.05
CA GLY A 197 -6.31 10.90 -14.83
C GLY A 197 -7.46 9.90 -14.77
N MET A 198 -7.16 8.65 -14.37
CA MET A 198 -8.16 7.59 -14.21
C MET A 198 -7.68 6.53 -13.22
N ASP A 199 -8.55 5.59 -12.87
CA ASP A 199 -8.17 4.45 -12.02
C ASP A 199 -7.27 3.47 -12.78
N HIS A 200 -6.40 2.77 -12.05
CA HIS A 200 -5.37 1.87 -12.59
C HIS A 200 -5.90 0.89 -13.65
N GLY A 201 -6.93 0.12 -13.35
CA GLY A 201 -7.52 -0.82 -14.32
C GLY A 201 -8.20 -0.15 -15.53
N ILE A 202 -8.62 1.11 -15.39
CA ILE A 202 -9.29 1.86 -16.48
C ILE A 202 -8.28 2.36 -17.50
N MET A 203 -7.06 2.74 -17.10
CA MET A 203 -6.04 3.25 -18.03
C MET A 203 -5.63 2.18 -19.07
N TYR A 204 -5.56 0.91 -18.70
CA TYR A 204 -5.28 -0.18 -19.63
C TYR A 204 -6.41 -0.41 -20.65
N GLN A 205 -7.66 -0.27 -20.21
CA GLN A 205 -8.81 -0.33 -21.11
C GLN A 205 -8.85 0.88 -22.05
N ALA A 206 -8.46 2.06 -21.59
CA ALA A 206 -8.45 3.29 -22.40
C ALA A 206 -7.41 3.21 -23.52
N ILE A 207 -6.19 2.72 -23.24
CA ILE A 207 -5.15 2.56 -24.26
C ILE A 207 -5.52 1.46 -25.27
N GLU A 208 -6.11 0.35 -24.82
CA GLU A 208 -6.59 -0.71 -25.72
C GLU A 208 -7.64 -0.19 -26.71
N LYS A 209 -8.55 0.68 -26.25
CA LYS A 209 -9.61 1.27 -27.08
C LYS A 209 -9.12 2.45 -27.96
N GLY A 210 -7.86 2.87 -27.84
CA GLY A 210 -7.33 4.05 -28.52
C GLY A 210 -7.91 5.37 -28.00
N GLU A 211 -8.41 5.41 -26.77
CA GLU A 211 -8.86 6.64 -26.09
C GLU A 211 -7.68 7.44 -25.54
N THR A 212 -6.55 6.77 -25.36
CA THR A 212 -5.24 7.31 -24.98
C THR A 212 -4.14 6.61 -25.79
N ASP A 213 -2.99 7.25 -25.96
CA ASP A 213 -1.87 6.77 -26.78
C ASP A 213 -0.74 6.20 -25.90
N VAL A 214 -0.60 6.74 -24.69
CA VAL A 214 0.45 6.42 -23.74
C VAL A 214 -0.18 6.22 -22.36
N THR A 215 0.34 5.25 -21.60
CA THR A 215 -0.05 5.03 -20.20
C THR A 215 1.18 4.90 -19.31
N ASN A 216 1.06 5.20 -18.00
CA ASN A 216 2.02 4.68 -17.04
C ASN A 216 1.73 3.20 -16.79
N ALA A 217 2.73 2.48 -16.34
CA ALA A 217 2.62 1.09 -15.93
C ALA A 217 3.61 0.82 -14.80
N TYR A 218 3.43 -0.29 -14.11
CA TYR A 218 4.40 -0.80 -13.14
C TYR A 218 5.15 -2.00 -13.72
N ALA A 219 6.41 -2.16 -13.38
CA ALA A 219 7.23 -3.28 -13.85
C ALA A 219 6.63 -4.66 -13.55
N THR A 220 5.81 -4.74 -12.50
CA THR A 220 5.12 -5.96 -12.05
C THR A 220 3.71 -6.13 -12.62
N ASP A 221 3.23 -5.21 -13.47
CA ASP A 221 1.87 -5.29 -14.03
C ASP A 221 1.70 -6.40 -15.05
N ALA A 222 0.78 -7.31 -14.80
CA ALA A 222 0.36 -8.34 -15.75
C ALA A 222 -0.37 -7.76 -16.98
N GLN A 223 -1.02 -6.62 -16.82
CA GLN A 223 -1.79 -5.93 -17.88
C GLN A 223 -0.94 -5.54 -19.09
N ILE A 224 0.37 -5.34 -18.90
CA ILE A 224 1.32 -5.10 -20.00
C ILE A 224 1.28 -6.24 -21.03
N ILE A 225 1.28 -7.49 -20.53
CA ILE A 225 1.24 -8.69 -21.40
C ILE A 225 -0.15 -8.85 -21.99
N VAL A 226 -1.21 -8.64 -21.21
CA VAL A 226 -2.60 -8.80 -21.63
C VAL A 226 -2.93 -7.92 -22.83
N HIS A 227 -2.56 -6.64 -22.73
CA HIS A 227 -2.86 -5.64 -23.76
C HIS A 227 -1.75 -5.50 -24.81
N ASN A 228 -0.75 -6.42 -24.78
CA ASN A 228 0.39 -6.42 -25.72
C ASN A 228 1.06 -5.06 -25.82
N LEU A 229 1.30 -4.43 -24.67
CA LEU A 229 1.95 -3.14 -24.60
C LEU A 229 3.46 -3.26 -24.72
N VAL A 230 4.08 -2.21 -25.24
CA VAL A 230 5.53 -2.06 -25.32
C VAL A 230 5.97 -1.09 -24.23
N ILE A 231 6.79 -1.57 -23.31
CA ILE A 231 7.45 -0.75 -22.30
C ILE A 231 8.55 0.06 -22.98
N LEU A 232 8.59 1.36 -22.70
CA LEU A 232 9.66 2.24 -23.16
C LEU A 232 10.77 2.32 -22.12
N GLU A 233 12.02 2.37 -22.57
CA GLU A 233 13.19 2.51 -21.71
C GLU A 233 13.29 3.93 -21.14
N ASP A 234 13.42 4.04 -19.83
CA ASP A 234 13.76 5.29 -19.12
C ASP A 234 15.25 5.59 -19.28
N ASP A 235 15.64 6.09 -20.44
CA ASP A 235 17.03 6.28 -20.87
C ASP A 235 17.79 7.38 -20.10
N LYS A 236 17.10 8.18 -19.28
CA LYS A 236 17.71 9.15 -18.36
C LYS A 236 17.59 8.74 -16.89
N GLN A 237 17.06 7.55 -16.61
CA GLN A 237 16.94 6.99 -15.27
C GLN A 237 16.21 7.95 -14.31
N PHE A 238 15.06 8.43 -14.72
CA PHE A 238 14.21 9.32 -13.93
C PHE A 238 13.60 8.62 -12.72
N PHE A 239 13.08 7.40 -12.96
CA PHE A 239 12.39 6.68 -11.89
C PHE A 239 13.36 6.07 -10.89
N PRO A 240 13.12 6.31 -9.59
CA PRO A 240 13.88 5.65 -8.54
C PRO A 240 13.52 4.16 -8.44
N PRO A 241 14.29 3.38 -7.66
CA PRO A 241 13.86 2.05 -7.25
C PRO A 241 12.65 2.14 -6.30
N TYR A 242 11.68 1.24 -6.50
CA TYR A 242 10.48 1.10 -5.69
C TYR A 242 10.47 -0.28 -5.03
N ASP A 243 11.43 -0.53 -4.13
CA ASP A 243 11.48 -1.77 -3.37
C ASP A 243 10.30 -1.83 -2.40
N GLY A 244 9.44 -2.84 -2.55
CA GLY A 244 8.23 -3.00 -1.72
C GLY A 244 8.54 -3.57 -0.35
N GLY A 245 7.86 -3.07 0.69
CA GLY A 245 8.00 -3.59 2.05
C GLY A 245 6.90 -3.11 2.99
N PRO A 246 6.82 -3.71 4.21
CA PRO A 246 5.85 -3.30 5.23
C PRO A 246 6.20 -1.93 5.81
N VAL A 247 5.23 -1.01 5.82
CA VAL A 247 5.29 0.25 6.58
C VAL A 247 4.36 0.15 7.76
N ILE A 248 4.91 0.27 8.95
CA ILE A 248 4.19 0.08 10.22
C ILE A 248 4.47 1.22 11.19
N ARG A 249 3.50 1.53 12.03
CA ARG A 249 3.67 2.46 13.14
C ARG A 249 4.61 1.90 14.20
N GLN A 250 5.52 2.73 14.71
CA GLN A 250 6.46 2.32 15.76
C GLN A 250 5.73 1.99 17.07
N ASP A 251 4.71 2.76 17.43
CA ASP A 251 3.90 2.47 18.62
C ASP A 251 3.15 1.12 18.54
N THR A 252 2.82 0.67 17.34
CA THR A 252 2.26 -0.67 17.10
C THR A 252 3.31 -1.77 17.32
N LEU A 253 4.54 -1.57 16.84
CA LEU A 253 5.66 -2.48 17.09
C LEU A 253 6.04 -2.51 18.59
N ASP A 254 6.02 -1.36 19.26
CA ASP A 254 6.29 -1.28 20.69
C ASP A 254 5.22 -2.04 21.52
N GLN A 255 3.97 -2.02 21.04
CA GLN A 255 2.87 -2.74 21.65
C GLN A 255 2.87 -4.24 21.33
N TYR A 256 3.27 -4.61 20.12
CA TYR A 256 3.29 -5.98 19.58
C TYR A 256 4.63 -6.28 18.91
N PRO A 257 5.72 -6.46 19.71
CA PRO A 257 7.07 -6.61 19.15
C PRO A 257 7.23 -7.86 18.28
N GLU A 258 6.38 -8.89 18.47
CA GLU A 258 6.35 -10.08 17.64
C GLU A 258 6.04 -9.81 16.17
N LEU A 259 5.42 -8.66 15.84
CA LEU A 259 5.07 -8.29 14.46
C LEU A 259 6.30 -8.09 13.57
N GLU A 260 7.41 -7.60 14.12
CA GLU A 260 8.64 -7.41 13.34
C GLU A 260 9.17 -8.73 12.80
N ASP A 261 9.32 -9.73 13.66
CA ASP A 261 9.81 -11.07 13.27
C ASP A 261 8.83 -11.75 12.30
N VAL A 262 7.53 -11.62 12.53
CA VAL A 262 6.49 -12.22 11.70
C VAL A 262 6.47 -11.60 10.31
N LEU A 263 6.45 -10.29 10.19
CA LEU A 263 6.43 -9.59 8.89
C LEU A 263 7.74 -9.79 8.12
N ASN A 264 8.87 -9.87 8.80
CA ASN A 264 10.18 -10.14 8.20
C ASN A 264 10.30 -11.56 7.62
N LEU A 265 9.36 -12.48 7.88
CA LEU A 265 9.27 -13.75 7.14
C LEU A 265 9.03 -13.56 5.63
N LEU A 266 8.47 -12.41 5.23
CA LEU A 266 8.29 -12.04 3.81
C LEU A 266 9.56 -11.50 3.15
N LYS A 267 10.64 -11.27 3.90
CA LYS A 267 11.92 -10.76 3.36
C LYS A 267 12.40 -11.58 2.16
N GLY A 268 12.52 -10.94 1.00
CA GLY A 268 13.06 -11.56 -0.21
C GLY A 268 12.23 -12.74 -0.74
N GLN A 269 10.98 -12.89 -0.31
CA GLN A 269 10.15 -14.03 -0.71
C GLN A 269 9.45 -13.83 -2.06
N ILE A 270 9.37 -12.62 -2.57
CA ILE A 270 8.61 -12.27 -3.76
C ILE A 270 9.57 -11.68 -4.79
N THR A 271 9.72 -12.33 -5.93
CA THR A 271 10.41 -11.79 -7.10
C THR A 271 9.45 -11.00 -7.98
N ASP A 272 9.96 -10.12 -8.86
CA ASP A 272 9.13 -9.37 -9.82
C ASP A 272 8.26 -10.32 -10.67
N ALA A 273 8.84 -11.44 -11.15
CA ALA A 273 8.11 -12.43 -11.94
C ALA A 273 6.99 -13.12 -11.14
N GLU A 274 7.24 -13.45 -9.87
CA GLU A 274 6.20 -14.02 -9.01
C GLU A 274 5.09 -13.01 -8.75
N MET A 275 5.43 -11.73 -8.56
CA MET A 275 4.41 -10.69 -8.37
C MET A 275 3.57 -10.48 -9.63
N GLN A 276 4.18 -10.51 -10.83
CA GLN A 276 3.44 -10.50 -12.10
C GLN A 276 2.46 -11.68 -12.20
N GLU A 277 2.88 -12.90 -11.79
CA GLU A 277 1.99 -14.07 -11.77
C GLU A 277 0.81 -13.88 -10.80
N LEU A 278 1.06 -13.33 -9.61
CA LEU A 278 0.01 -13.08 -8.62
C LEU A 278 -0.98 -12.02 -9.10
N ASN A 279 -0.49 -10.94 -9.68
CA ASN A 279 -1.33 -9.90 -10.28
C ASN A 279 -2.18 -10.48 -11.43
N ALA A 280 -1.59 -11.35 -12.27
CA ALA A 280 -2.30 -12.01 -13.37
C ALA A 280 -3.46 -12.90 -12.88
N GLN A 281 -3.28 -13.62 -11.78
CA GLN A 281 -4.33 -14.45 -11.20
C GLN A 281 -5.56 -13.64 -10.80
N VAL A 282 -5.36 -12.43 -10.28
CA VAL A 282 -6.47 -11.54 -9.93
C VAL A 282 -7.02 -10.85 -11.18
N ASP A 283 -6.17 -10.12 -11.91
CA ASP A 283 -6.59 -9.21 -12.97
C ASP A 283 -7.11 -9.93 -14.22
N MET A 284 -6.61 -11.14 -14.50
CA MET A 284 -6.94 -11.91 -15.71
C MET A 284 -7.84 -13.10 -15.42
N GLU A 285 -7.56 -13.84 -14.34
CA GLU A 285 -8.31 -15.06 -14.02
C GLU A 285 -9.50 -14.79 -13.10
N GLY A 286 -9.55 -13.58 -12.49
CA GLY A 286 -10.64 -13.14 -11.62
C GLY A 286 -10.66 -13.82 -10.25
N LEU A 287 -9.50 -14.33 -9.80
CA LEU A 287 -9.36 -14.87 -8.45
C LEU A 287 -9.42 -13.71 -7.44
N LYS A 288 -9.72 -14.03 -6.19
CA LYS A 288 -9.74 -13.02 -5.14
C LYS A 288 -8.34 -12.80 -4.59
N GLU A 289 -8.04 -11.57 -4.23
CA GLU A 289 -6.73 -11.17 -3.72
C GLU A 289 -6.36 -11.90 -2.42
N ASP A 290 -7.34 -12.16 -1.54
CA ASP A 290 -7.13 -12.90 -0.28
C ASP A 290 -6.81 -14.38 -0.53
N ASP A 291 -7.50 -15.03 -1.47
CA ASP A 291 -7.23 -16.41 -1.87
C ASP A 291 -5.83 -16.52 -2.50
N VAL A 292 -5.46 -15.61 -3.42
CA VAL A 292 -4.14 -15.57 -4.08
C VAL A 292 -3.02 -15.35 -3.05
N ALA A 293 -3.21 -14.43 -2.11
CA ALA A 293 -2.25 -14.14 -1.04
C ALA A 293 -2.03 -15.38 -0.16
N ARG A 294 -3.11 -16.04 0.26
CA ARG A 294 -3.06 -17.25 1.10
C ARG A 294 -2.34 -18.39 0.39
N ASP A 295 -2.72 -18.68 -0.87
CA ASP A 295 -2.13 -19.77 -1.66
C ASP A 295 -0.62 -19.55 -1.85
N PHE A 296 -0.19 -18.32 -2.08
CA PHE A 296 1.23 -17.98 -2.16
C PHE A 296 1.97 -18.26 -0.85
N LEU A 297 1.41 -17.85 0.29
CA LEU A 297 2.02 -18.08 1.60
C LEU A 297 2.12 -19.59 1.92
N VAL A 298 1.10 -20.37 1.58
CA VAL A 298 1.12 -21.83 1.72
C VAL A 298 2.18 -22.46 0.80
N LYS A 299 2.24 -22.04 -0.48
CA LYS A 299 3.25 -22.51 -1.45
C LYS A 299 4.68 -22.23 -0.97
N LYS A 300 4.91 -21.09 -0.31
CA LYS A 300 6.21 -20.73 0.29
C LYS A 300 6.46 -21.43 1.63
N GLY A 301 5.50 -22.15 2.19
CA GLY A 301 5.61 -22.79 3.51
C GLY A 301 5.63 -21.83 4.69
N LEU A 302 5.13 -20.61 4.49
CA LEU A 302 5.08 -19.56 5.51
C LEU A 302 3.88 -19.73 6.45
N ILE A 303 2.78 -20.29 5.97
CA ILE A 303 1.60 -20.67 6.76
C ILE A 303 1.16 -22.11 6.42
N GLU A 304 0.29 -22.68 7.26
CA GLU A 304 -0.34 -23.98 6.98
C GLU A 304 -1.53 -23.81 6.01
N GLY A 305 -1.76 -24.82 5.16
CA GLY A 305 -2.83 -24.84 4.18
C GLY A 305 -4.20 -25.15 4.79
#